data_4f5ad1b8deab4066d55ff4a05598ec34
#
_entry.id   4f5ad1b8deab4066d55ff4a05598ec34
#
_cell.length_a   1.000
_cell.length_b   1.000
_cell.length_c   1.000
_cell.angle_alpha   90.00
_cell.angle_beta   90.00
_cell.angle_gamma   90.00
#
_symmetry.space_group_name_H-M   'P 1'
#
loop_
_entity.id
_entity.type
_entity.pdbx_description
1 polymer ?
#
loop_
_entity_poly.entity_id
_entity_poly.type
_entity_poly.pdbx_seq_one_letter_code
_entity_poly.pdbx_strand_id
1 'polypeptide(L)'
;DVIFGVDNTFLSRALEADIFEAYQSPELTNIADEFKLDPSNRALPVDYGDVCINYDKVYFAENNLAVPLSFEDLAKPEYKDLLVVENPATSSPGLAFLLATRAHFGDGYLDYWKTLKANGTVVVDGWETAYYTNFSASSGKGPQPMVVSYASSPAAEVFFASPPPTE
;
A
#
# COMPACT_ATOMS: atom_id res chain seq x y z
N ASP A 1 16.73 -1.18 -23.06
CA ASP A 1 15.57 -0.51 -22.43
C ASP A 1 15.72 -0.56 -20.91
N VAL A 2 15.01 0.32 -20.20
CA VAL A 2 15.00 0.39 -18.74
C VAL A 2 13.57 0.15 -18.26
N ILE A 3 13.42 -0.73 -17.24
CA ILE A 3 12.16 -0.95 -16.54
C ILE A 3 12.26 -0.28 -15.16
N PHE A 4 11.24 0.47 -14.77
CA PHE A 4 11.12 1.10 -13.47
C PHE A 4 9.80 0.66 -12.80
N GLY A 5 9.79 0.54 -11.47
CA GLY A 5 8.57 0.26 -10.70
C GLY A 5 8.40 -1.21 -10.28
N VAL A 6 9.47 -2.03 -10.32
CA VAL A 6 9.48 -3.34 -9.67
C VAL A 6 9.89 -3.15 -8.21
N ASP A 7 9.01 -3.42 -7.29
CA ASP A 7 9.29 -3.30 -5.86
C ASP A 7 9.69 -4.64 -5.19
N ASN A 8 10.04 -4.56 -3.92
CA ASN A 8 10.50 -5.70 -3.13
C ASN A 8 9.46 -6.84 -3.00
N THR A 9 8.16 -6.55 -3.12
CA THR A 9 7.11 -7.57 -2.97
C THR A 9 7.02 -8.50 -4.18
N PHE A 10 7.37 -8.01 -5.39
CA PHE A 10 7.35 -8.77 -6.64
C PHE A 10 8.74 -9.00 -7.25
N LEU A 11 9.81 -8.56 -6.58
CA LEU A 11 11.18 -8.67 -7.08
C LEU A 11 11.57 -10.10 -7.48
N SER A 12 11.24 -11.11 -6.68
CA SER A 12 11.57 -12.51 -6.99
C SER A 12 10.97 -12.97 -8.32
N ARG A 13 9.71 -12.60 -8.59
CA ARG A 13 9.06 -12.96 -9.87
C ARG A 13 9.74 -12.32 -11.07
N ALA A 14 10.17 -11.06 -10.92
CA ALA A 14 10.87 -10.34 -11.99
C ALA A 14 12.26 -10.94 -12.25
N LEU A 15 12.99 -11.32 -11.21
CA LEU A 15 14.29 -11.97 -11.32
C LEU A 15 14.19 -13.38 -11.91
N GLU A 16 13.18 -14.15 -11.54
CA GLU A 16 12.91 -15.50 -12.08
C GLU A 16 12.56 -15.47 -13.57
N ALA A 17 11.96 -14.38 -14.05
CA ALA A 17 11.66 -14.21 -15.47
C ALA A 17 12.90 -13.99 -16.35
N ASP A 18 14.09 -13.77 -15.73
CA ASP A 18 15.40 -13.62 -16.38
C ASP A 18 15.43 -12.57 -17.51
N ILE A 19 14.71 -11.47 -17.30
CA ILE A 19 14.56 -10.38 -18.28
C ILE A 19 15.54 -9.23 -18.07
N PHE A 20 16.36 -9.27 -17.02
CA PHE A 20 17.26 -8.18 -16.64
C PHE A 20 18.72 -8.56 -16.84
N GLU A 21 19.50 -7.61 -17.33
CA GLU A 21 20.96 -7.68 -17.33
C GLU A 21 21.55 -7.10 -16.05
N ALA A 22 22.67 -7.67 -15.58
CA ALA A 22 23.36 -7.17 -14.41
C ALA A 22 24.09 -5.86 -14.72
N TYR A 23 23.91 -4.86 -13.85
CA TYR A 23 24.60 -3.58 -13.93
C TYR A 23 25.04 -3.09 -12.56
N GLN A 24 26.33 -2.97 -12.34
CA GLN A 24 26.87 -2.40 -11.09
C GLN A 24 26.99 -0.88 -11.22
N SER A 25 25.96 -0.17 -10.77
CA SER A 25 25.98 1.30 -10.73
C SER A 25 27.01 1.80 -9.71
N PRO A 26 27.83 2.81 -10.04
CA PRO A 26 28.71 3.47 -9.08
C PRO A 26 27.92 4.13 -7.94
N GLU A 27 26.68 4.53 -8.17
CA GLU A 27 25.81 5.16 -7.18
C GLU A 27 25.34 4.20 -6.07
N LEU A 28 25.51 2.89 -6.23
CA LEU A 28 25.20 1.91 -5.18
C LEU A 28 26.00 2.15 -3.89
N THR A 29 27.13 2.86 -3.97
CA THR A 29 27.91 3.24 -2.78
C THR A 29 27.17 4.24 -1.89
N ASN A 30 26.20 4.98 -2.45
CA ASN A 30 25.38 5.96 -1.75
C ASN A 30 24.07 5.37 -1.19
N ILE A 31 23.81 4.10 -1.47
CA ILE A 31 22.59 3.40 -1.04
C ILE A 31 22.90 2.52 0.18
N ALA A 32 22.04 2.59 1.20
CA ALA A 32 22.15 1.73 2.38
C ALA A 32 22.00 0.25 1.99
N ASP A 33 22.77 -0.63 2.64
CA ASP A 33 22.83 -2.05 2.27
C ASP A 33 21.49 -2.78 2.41
N GLU A 34 20.65 -2.33 3.33
CA GLU A 34 19.29 -2.87 3.56
C GLU A 34 18.36 -2.74 2.35
N PHE A 35 18.63 -1.81 1.43
CA PHE A 35 17.85 -1.62 0.20
C PHE A 35 18.43 -2.37 -1.01
N LYS A 36 19.62 -2.94 -0.90
CA LYS A 36 20.28 -3.70 -1.98
C LYS A 36 19.81 -5.16 -1.97
N LEU A 37 18.58 -5.39 -2.39
CA LEU A 37 17.90 -6.68 -2.24
C LEU A 37 18.34 -7.73 -3.24
N ASP A 38 18.93 -7.33 -4.39
CA ASP A 38 19.45 -8.24 -5.40
C ASP A 38 20.98 -8.19 -5.48
N PRO A 39 21.68 -9.18 -4.93
CA PRO A 39 23.15 -9.23 -4.96
C PRO A 39 23.71 -9.45 -6.37
N SER A 40 22.91 -9.84 -7.35
CA SER A 40 23.32 -9.99 -8.74
C SER A 40 23.29 -8.68 -9.53
N ASN A 41 22.82 -7.58 -8.93
CA ASN A 41 22.67 -6.26 -9.56
C ASN A 41 21.85 -6.25 -10.85
N ARG A 42 20.88 -7.15 -11.00
CA ARG A 42 19.91 -7.15 -12.10
C ARG A 42 18.73 -6.23 -11.81
N ALA A 43 18.48 -5.96 -10.52
CA ALA A 43 17.55 -4.96 -10.05
C ALA A 43 18.24 -4.02 -9.06
N LEU A 44 18.14 -2.72 -9.31
CA LEU A 44 18.80 -1.70 -8.51
C LEU A 44 17.80 -0.86 -7.75
N PRO A 45 18.03 -0.54 -6.46
CA PRO A 45 17.15 0.35 -5.70
C PRO A 45 17.22 1.79 -6.22
N VAL A 46 16.08 2.42 -6.37
CA VAL A 46 15.94 3.82 -6.82
C VAL A 46 15.28 4.68 -5.74
N ASP A 47 14.23 4.16 -5.14
CA ASP A 47 13.47 4.81 -4.07
C ASP A 47 12.89 3.77 -3.11
N TYR A 48 12.24 4.24 -2.06
CA TYR A 48 11.43 3.41 -1.16
C TYR A 48 10.19 4.18 -0.71
N GLY A 49 9.16 3.44 -0.32
CA GLY A 49 7.94 4.03 0.23
C GLY A 49 7.27 3.07 1.20
N ASP A 50 6.76 3.62 2.29
CA ASP A 50 6.02 2.84 3.29
C ASP A 50 4.57 2.65 2.84
N VAL A 51 4.08 1.41 2.98
CA VAL A 51 2.66 1.10 2.81
C VAL A 51 1.94 1.33 4.15
N CYS A 52 0.86 2.08 4.12
CA CYS A 52 0.07 2.41 5.29
C CYS A 52 -1.43 2.57 4.96
N ILE A 53 -2.25 2.74 5.99
CA ILE A 53 -3.65 3.12 5.82
C ILE A 53 -3.73 4.63 5.59
N ASN A 54 -4.30 5.03 4.46
CA ASN A 54 -4.74 6.40 4.24
C ASN A 54 -6.22 6.51 4.62
N TYR A 55 -6.63 7.62 5.21
CA TYR A 55 -8.01 7.82 5.62
C TYR A 55 -8.54 9.21 5.26
N ASP A 56 -9.85 9.30 5.04
CA ASP A 56 -10.55 10.54 4.75
C ASP A 56 -10.83 11.31 6.05
N LYS A 57 -10.05 12.36 6.29
CA LYS A 57 -10.17 13.20 7.49
C LYS A 57 -11.56 13.83 7.64
N VAL A 58 -12.20 14.23 6.53
CA VAL A 58 -13.51 14.86 6.54
C VAL A 58 -14.56 13.84 6.96
N TYR A 59 -14.58 12.66 6.34
CA TYR A 59 -15.49 11.59 6.71
C TYR A 59 -15.38 11.22 8.19
N PHE A 60 -14.15 11.04 8.69
CA PHE A 60 -13.91 10.68 10.10
C PHE A 60 -14.40 11.75 11.07
N ALA A 61 -14.17 13.03 10.74
CA ALA A 61 -14.65 14.15 11.55
C ALA A 61 -16.19 14.25 11.56
N GLU A 62 -16.85 14.16 10.40
CA GLU A 62 -18.30 14.25 10.27
C GLU A 62 -19.02 13.09 10.97
N ASN A 63 -18.43 11.90 11.00
CA ASN A 63 -19.01 10.71 11.64
C ASN A 63 -18.53 10.51 13.08
N ASN A 64 -17.72 11.43 13.62
CA ASN A 64 -17.14 11.34 14.96
C ASN A 64 -16.43 10.01 15.23
N LEU A 65 -15.69 9.52 14.23
CA LEU A 65 -14.92 8.29 14.30
C LEU A 65 -13.48 8.56 14.76
N ALA A 66 -12.98 7.73 15.65
CA ALA A 66 -11.56 7.73 15.98
C ALA A 66 -10.73 7.16 14.82
N VAL A 67 -9.50 7.65 14.64
CA VAL A 67 -8.58 7.07 13.65
C VAL A 67 -8.06 5.72 14.18
N PRO A 68 -8.12 4.62 13.41
CA PRO A 68 -7.57 3.34 13.84
C PRO A 68 -6.04 3.44 13.94
N LEU A 69 -5.47 2.96 15.04
CA LEU A 69 -4.03 3.04 15.34
C LEU A 69 -3.33 1.67 15.31
N SER A 70 -4.10 0.59 15.11
CA SER A 70 -3.57 -0.77 15.08
C SER A 70 -4.35 -1.64 14.08
N PHE A 71 -3.79 -2.82 13.77
CA PHE A 71 -4.51 -3.81 12.97
C PHE A 71 -5.81 -4.27 13.65
N GLU A 72 -5.78 -4.43 14.97
CA GLU A 72 -6.94 -4.82 15.76
C GLU A 72 -8.07 -3.78 15.67
N ASP A 73 -7.71 -2.50 15.62
CA ASP A 73 -8.70 -1.43 15.47
C ASP A 73 -9.46 -1.57 14.15
N LEU A 74 -8.76 -1.84 13.04
CA LEU A 74 -9.39 -2.00 11.71
C LEU A 74 -10.48 -3.09 11.68
N ALA A 75 -10.38 -4.07 12.58
CA ALA A 75 -11.33 -5.18 12.67
C ALA A 75 -12.55 -4.88 13.57
N LYS A 76 -12.59 -3.70 14.23
CA LYS A 76 -13.69 -3.33 15.13
C LYS A 76 -14.98 -3.03 14.35
N PRO A 77 -16.16 -3.28 14.95
CA PRO A 77 -17.44 -3.06 14.29
C PRO A 77 -17.70 -1.62 13.81
N GLU A 78 -17.12 -0.61 14.47
CA GLU A 78 -17.25 0.79 14.08
C GLU A 78 -16.63 1.13 12.73
N TYR A 79 -15.70 0.29 12.22
CA TYR A 79 -15.09 0.44 10.90
C TYR A 79 -15.69 -0.50 9.85
N LYS A 80 -16.88 -1.03 10.13
CA LYS A 80 -17.58 -1.92 9.19
C LYS A 80 -17.83 -1.22 7.85
N ASP A 81 -17.50 -1.92 6.75
CA ASP A 81 -17.66 -1.47 5.37
C ASP A 81 -16.78 -0.25 4.97
N LEU A 82 -15.84 0.18 5.83
CA LEU A 82 -15.09 1.42 5.62
C LEU A 82 -13.71 1.23 4.98
N LEU A 83 -13.18 0.01 4.89
CA LEU A 83 -11.83 -0.28 4.41
C LEU A 83 -11.85 -0.91 3.01
N VAL A 84 -11.02 -0.39 2.11
CA VAL A 84 -10.65 -1.06 0.87
C VAL A 84 -9.17 -1.44 0.91
N VAL A 85 -8.87 -2.66 0.45
CA VAL A 85 -7.52 -3.21 0.30
C VAL A 85 -7.37 -3.81 -1.09
N GLU A 86 -6.14 -4.01 -1.53
CA GLU A 86 -5.87 -4.65 -2.81
C GLU A 86 -5.62 -6.15 -2.65
N ASN A 87 -5.90 -6.86 -3.72
CA ASN A 87 -5.58 -8.28 -3.84
C ASN A 87 -4.06 -8.49 -3.79
N PRO A 88 -3.54 -9.25 -2.82
CA PRO A 88 -2.10 -9.47 -2.65
C PRO A 88 -1.44 -10.24 -3.80
N ALA A 89 -2.21 -10.89 -4.66
CA ALA A 89 -1.67 -11.59 -5.83
C ALA A 89 -1.32 -10.64 -6.99
N THR A 90 -1.92 -9.46 -7.03
CA THR A 90 -1.87 -8.54 -8.18
C THR A 90 -1.44 -7.11 -7.83
N SER A 91 -1.28 -6.81 -6.53
CA SER A 91 -0.94 -5.46 -6.06
C SER A 91 0.12 -5.48 -4.97
N SER A 92 1.15 -4.67 -5.15
CA SER A 92 2.26 -4.52 -4.19
C SER A 92 1.80 -4.04 -2.81
N PRO A 93 1.02 -2.95 -2.66
CA PRO A 93 0.53 -2.53 -1.35
C PRO A 93 -0.39 -3.58 -0.72
N GLY A 94 -1.20 -4.29 -1.50
CA GLY A 94 -2.00 -5.41 -1.01
C GLY A 94 -1.16 -6.55 -0.44
N LEU A 95 -0.08 -6.92 -1.13
CA LEU A 95 0.85 -7.94 -0.65
C LEU A 95 1.63 -7.45 0.58
N ALA A 96 2.09 -6.20 0.59
CA ALA A 96 2.77 -5.61 1.75
C ALA A 96 1.86 -5.61 3.00
N PHE A 97 0.58 -5.24 2.85
CA PHE A 97 -0.40 -5.28 3.93
C PHE A 97 -0.63 -6.72 4.43
N LEU A 98 -0.77 -7.70 3.53
CA LEU A 98 -0.88 -9.11 3.90
C LEU A 98 0.34 -9.57 4.70
N LEU A 99 1.56 -9.26 4.23
CA LEU A 99 2.80 -9.65 4.91
C LEU A 99 2.93 -8.96 6.28
N ALA A 100 2.52 -7.70 6.41
CA ALA A 100 2.50 -6.99 7.69
C ALA A 100 1.54 -7.65 8.69
N THR A 101 0.34 -8.04 8.25
CA THR A 101 -0.59 -8.80 9.11
C THR A 101 -0.04 -10.17 9.50
N ARG A 102 0.64 -10.86 8.58
CA ARG A 102 1.31 -12.14 8.86
C ARG A 102 2.44 -11.97 9.89
N ALA A 103 3.23 -10.91 9.77
CA ALA A 103 4.30 -10.60 10.71
C ALA A 103 3.76 -10.26 12.11
N HIS A 104 2.64 -9.53 12.19
CA HIS A 104 2.03 -9.09 13.44
C HIS A 104 1.30 -10.24 14.17
N PHE A 105 0.46 -11.00 13.47
CA PHE A 105 -0.41 -12.03 14.06
C PHE A 105 0.18 -13.44 14.02
N GLY A 106 1.33 -13.65 13.39
CA GLY A 106 1.88 -14.99 13.22
C GLY A 106 0.89 -15.93 12.52
N ASP A 107 0.64 -17.10 13.06
CA ASP A 107 -0.29 -18.09 12.48
C ASP A 107 -1.77 -17.66 12.57
N GLY A 108 -2.09 -16.68 13.43
CA GLY A 108 -3.43 -16.12 13.57
C GLY A 108 -3.87 -15.17 12.46
N TYR A 109 -2.99 -14.82 11.52
CA TYR A 109 -3.31 -13.83 10.49
C TYR A 109 -4.54 -14.20 9.62
N LEU A 110 -4.76 -15.49 9.35
CA LEU A 110 -5.94 -15.94 8.60
C LEU A 110 -7.25 -15.66 9.33
N ASP A 111 -7.27 -15.76 10.65
CA ASP A 111 -8.46 -15.46 11.46
C ASP A 111 -8.70 -13.95 11.52
N TYR A 112 -7.63 -13.16 11.57
CA TYR A 112 -7.73 -11.71 11.38
C TYR A 112 -8.35 -11.34 10.03
N TRP A 113 -7.90 -11.95 8.93
CA TRP A 113 -8.47 -11.71 7.60
C TRP A 113 -9.91 -12.17 7.45
N LYS A 114 -10.31 -13.27 8.11
CA LYS A 114 -11.73 -13.67 8.21
C LYS A 114 -12.56 -12.58 8.90
N THR A 115 -12.01 -11.99 9.97
CA THR A 115 -12.67 -10.91 10.71
C THR A 115 -12.80 -9.65 9.84
N LEU A 116 -11.74 -9.23 9.16
CA LEU A 116 -11.80 -8.11 8.21
C LEU A 116 -12.84 -8.34 7.11
N LYS A 117 -12.88 -9.55 6.55
CA LYS A 117 -13.88 -9.91 5.54
C LYS A 117 -15.31 -9.87 6.10
N ALA A 118 -15.52 -10.38 7.29
CA ALA A 118 -16.83 -10.33 7.97
C ALA A 118 -17.22 -8.89 8.31
N ASN A 119 -16.23 -8.01 8.54
CA ASN A 119 -16.42 -6.58 8.77
C ASN A 119 -16.60 -5.79 7.45
N GLY A 120 -16.75 -6.46 6.31
CA GLY A 120 -17.09 -5.84 5.04
C GLY A 120 -15.93 -5.16 4.31
N THR A 121 -14.68 -5.51 4.64
CA THR A 121 -13.52 -5.03 3.90
C THR A 121 -13.64 -5.37 2.42
N VAL A 122 -13.54 -4.36 1.56
CA VAL A 122 -13.57 -4.50 0.10
C VAL A 122 -12.20 -4.87 -0.40
N VAL A 123 -12.13 -5.85 -1.30
CA VAL A 123 -10.88 -6.26 -1.96
C VAL A 123 -11.00 -6.01 -3.46
N VAL A 124 -10.02 -5.31 -4.04
CA VAL A 124 -9.96 -4.99 -5.48
C VAL A 124 -8.61 -5.42 -6.07
N ASP A 125 -8.53 -5.58 -7.39
CA ASP A 125 -7.34 -6.17 -8.03
C ASP A 125 -6.13 -5.24 -8.14
N GLY A 126 -6.29 -3.92 -8.00
CA GLY A 126 -5.18 -3.00 -8.14
C GLY A 126 -5.34 -1.69 -7.38
N TRP A 127 -4.18 -1.07 -7.12
CA TRP A 127 -4.09 0.18 -6.37
C TRP A 127 -4.91 1.33 -7.01
N GLU A 128 -4.88 1.45 -8.32
CA GLU A 128 -5.66 2.49 -9.01
C GLU A 128 -7.16 2.37 -8.73
N THR A 129 -7.71 1.16 -8.74
CA THR A 129 -9.11 0.92 -8.40
C THR A 129 -9.38 1.22 -6.93
N ALA A 130 -8.51 0.77 -6.02
CA ALA A 130 -8.65 1.05 -4.59
C ALA A 130 -8.63 2.56 -4.32
N TYR A 131 -7.64 3.26 -4.88
CA TYR A 131 -7.37 4.65 -4.55
C TYR A 131 -8.28 5.63 -5.30
N TYR A 132 -8.49 5.46 -6.62
CA TYR A 132 -9.24 6.42 -7.43
C TYR A 132 -10.71 6.07 -7.63
N THR A 133 -11.14 4.84 -7.34
CA THR A 133 -12.54 4.43 -7.50
C THR A 133 -13.22 4.21 -6.15
N ASN A 134 -12.55 3.55 -5.21
CA ASN A 134 -13.14 3.15 -3.94
C ASN A 134 -12.92 4.14 -2.81
N PHE A 135 -11.74 4.76 -2.73
CA PHE A 135 -11.41 5.69 -1.65
C PHE A 135 -12.17 7.02 -1.80
N SER A 136 -12.69 7.55 -0.67
CA SER A 136 -13.57 8.73 -0.67
C SER A 136 -12.80 10.05 -0.78
N ALA A 137 -11.56 10.14 -0.29
CA ALA A 137 -10.81 11.38 -0.26
C ALA A 137 -9.99 11.66 -1.53
N SER A 138 -9.89 10.68 -2.44
CA SER A 138 -9.25 10.88 -3.73
C SER A 138 -10.20 11.49 -4.77
N SER A 139 -9.71 11.72 -5.98
CA SER A 139 -10.48 12.26 -7.10
C SER A 139 -11.74 11.43 -7.45
N GLY A 140 -11.75 10.12 -7.15
CA GLY A 140 -12.85 9.21 -7.45
C GLY A 140 -14.05 9.32 -6.51
N LYS A 141 -13.88 9.88 -5.30
CA LYS A 141 -14.95 10.04 -4.29
C LYS A 141 -15.75 8.76 -4.05
N GLY A 142 -15.03 7.66 -3.87
CA GLY A 142 -15.64 6.36 -3.62
C GLY A 142 -16.28 6.22 -2.24
N PRO A 143 -16.85 5.05 -1.93
CA PRO A 143 -17.59 4.85 -0.69
C PRO A 143 -16.73 4.48 0.53
N GLN A 144 -15.45 4.08 0.36
CA GLN A 144 -14.60 3.66 1.47
C GLN A 144 -13.72 4.81 1.98
N PRO A 145 -13.85 5.23 3.24
CA PRO A 145 -13.03 6.31 3.81
C PRO A 145 -11.64 5.85 4.28
N MET A 146 -11.30 4.58 4.13
CA MET A 146 -9.96 4.04 4.40
C MET A 146 -9.48 3.18 3.25
N VAL A 147 -8.21 3.31 2.90
CA VAL A 147 -7.54 2.55 1.85
C VAL A 147 -6.12 2.15 2.26
N VAL A 148 -5.71 0.94 1.90
CA VAL A 148 -4.29 0.58 1.91
C VAL A 148 -3.61 1.32 0.78
N SER A 149 -2.58 2.12 1.08
CA SER A 149 -1.87 2.91 0.09
C SER A 149 -0.46 3.26 0.60
N TYR A 150 0.15 4.31 0.06
CA TYR A 150 1.48 4.73 0.44
C TYR A 150 1.44 5.95 1.37
N ALA A 151 2.45 6.08 2.23
CA ALA A 151 2.62 7.26 3.09
C ALA A 151 2.80 8.56 2.26
N SER A 152 3.29 8.45 1.04
CA SER A 152 3.45 9.57 0.10
C SER A 152 2.16 9.98 -0.60
N SER A 153 1.11 9.15 -0.62
CA SER A 153 -0.11 9.43 -1.37
C SER A 153 -0.81 10.73 -0.97
N PRO A 154 -0.96 11.08 0.33
CA PRO A 154 -1.55 12.37 0.71
C PRO A 154 -0.73 13.57 0.24
N ALA A 155 0.61 13.46 0.27
CA ALA A 155 1.48 14.54 -0.22
C ALA A 155 1.37 14.71 -1.74
N ALA A 156 1.23 13.61 -2.49
CA ALA A 156 1.00 13.64 -3.93
C ALA A 156 -0.34 14.31 -4.29
N GLU A 157 -1.42 14.02 -3.55
CA GLU A 157 -2.72 14.69 -3.74
C GLU A 157 -2.58 16.22 -3.57
N VAL A 158 -1.85 16.68 -2.54
CA VAL A 158 -1.61 18.12 -2.33
C VAL A 158 -0.77 18.71 -3.44
N PHE A 159 0.29 18.01 -3.85
CA PHE A 159 1.24 18.53 -4.85
C PHE A 159 0.61 18.66 -6.24
N PHE A 160 -0.24 17.70 -6.64
CA PHE A 160 -0.86 17.69 -7.96
C PHE A 160 -2.24 18.38 -8.00
N ALA A 161 -2.78 18.80 -6.84
CA ALA A 161 -4.06 19.49 -6.79
C ALA A 161 -4.01 20.84 -7.51
N SER A 162 -5.08 21.16 -8.26
CA SER A 162 -5.22 22.46 -8.93
C SER A 162 -6.66 22.98 -8.77
N PRO A 163 -6.87 24.03 -8.01
CA PRO A 163 -5.89 24.77 -7.17
C PRO A 163 -5.37 23.91 -6.01
N PRO A 164 -4.17 24.21 -5.48
CA PRO A 164 -3.67 23.49 -4.31
C PRO A 164 -4.61 23.72 -3.11
N PRO A 165 -4.80 22.70 -2.26
CA PRO A 165 -5.61 22.84 -1.05
C PRO A 165 -4.99 23.89 -0.13
N THR A 166 -5.84 24.64 0.54
CA THR A 166 -5.43 25.72 1.46
C THR A 166 -5.18 25.26 2.90
N GLU A 167 -5.55 24.01 3.22
CA GLU A 167 -5.38 23.38 4.55
C GLU A 167 -5.04 21.89 4.41
#